data_ab420f2f2e09a8fe2173eecc0145d84c
#
_entry.id   ab420f2f2e09a8fe2173eecc0145d84c
#
_cell.length_a   1.000
_cell.length_b   1.000
_cell.length_c   1.000
_cell.angle_alpha   90.00
_cell.angle_beta   90.00
_cell.angle_gamma   90.00
#
_symmetry.space_group_name_H-M   'P 1'
#
loop_
_entity.id
_entity.type
_entity.pdbx_description
1 polymer ?
#
loop_
_entity_poly.entity_id
_entity_poly.type
_entity_poly.pdbx_seq_one_letter_code
_entity_poly.pdbx_strand_id
1 'polypeptide(L)'
;LGELIPSSLITMYMFFAAAGVFMVFTFTEKGTRELLAPIKALVEDPTKKLLRNIVFTVVPLGLGAIVWQVSMPSFEAPVELRSIHPAPPSSVKAFGKRFDLRTLKNPYRVLEKEDPEQFAELVGEGAKVYIANCQYCHGDKLDGAGPYAQALNPTPINFQDVGTIAQLQESFLFWRIATGGPGLPSEAAPWISSMPEWQNFLK
;
A
#
# COMPACT_ATOMS: atom_id res chain seq x y z
N LEU A 1 9.03 0.51 9.57
CA LEU A 1 10.03 1.52 9.19
C LEU A 1 9.92 1.66 7.68
N GLY A 2 9.30 2.75 7.21
CA GLY A 2 9.28 3.06 5.79
C GLY A 2 10.70 3.22 5.28
N GLU A 3 10.96 2.86 4.03
CA GLU A 3 12.26 3.07 3.41
C GLU A 3 12.59 4.56 3.47
N LEU A 4 13.58 4.91 4.29
CA LEU A 4 14.06 6.29 4.44
C LEU A 4 14.58 6.87 3.11
N ILE A 5 14.94 5.99 2.17
CA ILE A 5 15.43 6.33 0.84
C ILE A 5 14.63 5.54 -0.19
N PRO A 6 14.01 6.20 -1.19
CA PRO A 6 13.31 5.51 -2.28
C PRO A 6 14.22 4.52 -3.00
N SER A 7 13.71 3.32 -3.29
CA SER A 7 14.45 2.27 -4.01
C SER A 7 14.94 2.73 -5.38
N SER A 8 14.20 3.61 -6.04
CA SER A 8 14.61 4.26 -7.31
C SER A 8 15.89 5.07 -7.18
N LEU A 9 16.07 5.77 -6.06
CA LEU A 9 17.26 6.57 -5.80
C LEU A 9 18.48 5.66 -5.55
N ILE A 10 18.30 4.59 -4.79
CA ILE A 10 19.34 3.58 -4.56
C ILE A 10 19.78 2.97 -5.90
N THR A 11 18.82 2.56 -6.73
CA THR A 11 19.09 1.99 -8.06
C THR A 11 19.87 2.96 -8.94
N MET A 12 19.50 4.24 -8.92
CA MET A 12 20.18 5.30 -9.67
C MET A 12 21.65 5.45 -9.22
N TYR A 13 21.90 5.52 -7.91
CA TYR A 13 23.27 5.62 -7.39
C TYR A 13 24.10 4.36 -7.71
N MET A 14 23.50 3.17 -7.58
CA MET A 14 24.17 1.93 -7.93
C MET A 14 24.53 1.89 -9.42
N PHE A 15 23.65 2.37 -10.29
CA PHE A 15 23.93 2.48 -11.72
C PHE A 15 25.11 3.43 -12.00
N PHE A 16 25.12 4.63 -11.41
CA PHE A 16 26.24 5.57 -11.61
C PHE A 16 27.55 5.06 -11.02
N ALA A 17 27.52 4.39 -9.88
CA ALA A 17 28.71 3.76 -9.31
C ALA A 17 29.26 2.67 -10.24
N ALA A 18 28.41 1.78 -10.75
CA ALA A 18 28.79 0.75 -11.69
C ALA A 18 29.35 1.34 -13.02
N ALA A 19 28.68 2.37 -13.55
CA ALA A 19 29.13 3.07 -14.75
C ALA A 19 30.48 3.76 -14.53
N GLY A 20 30.70 4.39 -13.38
CA GLY A 20 31.98 4.99 -13.02
C GLY A 20 33.10 3.98 -12.92
N VAL A 21 32.87 2.85 -12.25
CA VAL A 21 33.84 1.75 -12.17
C VAL A 21 34.16 1.21 -13.58
N PHE A 22 33.11 0.98 -14.39
CA PHE A 22 33.29 0.53 -15.77
C PHE A 22 34.13 1.51 -16.60
N MET A 23 33.88 2.83 -16.51
CA MET A 23 34.65 3.86 -17.19
C MET A 23 36.12 3.83 -16.77
N VAL A 24 36.40 3.73 -15.45
CA VAL A 24 37.78 3.68 -14.94
C VAL A 24 38.55 2.47 -15.53
N PHE A 25 37.91 1.31 -15.57
CA PHE A 25 38.53 0.10 -16.15
C PHE A 25 38.70 0.19 -17.67
N THR A 26 37.81 0.83 -18.39
CA THR A 26 37.85 0.93 -19.86
C THR A 26 38.62 2.14 -20.37
N PHE A 27 39.04 3.07 -19.50
CA PHE A 27 39.78 4.27 -19.88
C PHE A 27 41.16 4.00 -20.45
N THR A 28 41.80 2.88 -20.10
CA THR A 28 43.09 2.48 -20.60
C THR A 28 43.02 1.19 -21.43
N GLU A 29 43.87 1.06 -22.47
CA GLU A 29 43.92 -0.18 -23.24
C GLU A 29 44.24 -1.41 -22.38
N LYS A 30 45.09 -1.25 -21.36
CA LYS A 30 45.43 -2.31 -20.42
C LYS A 30 44.18 -2.75 -19.63
N GLY A 31 43.46 -1.82 -19.05
CA GLY A 31 42.25 -2.13 -18.30
C GLY A 31 41.16 -2.78 -19.16
N THR A 32 40.98 -2.28 -20.39
CA THR A 32 40.06 -2.89 -21.35
C THR A 32 40.44 -4.32 -21.69
N ARG A 33 41.73 -4.59 -21.91
CA ARG A 33 42.23 -5.97 -22.17
C ARG A 33 42.02 -6.89 -20.97
N GLU A 34 42.33 -6.42 -19.77
CA GLU A 34 42.14 -7.20 -18.54
C GLU A 34 40.66 -7.50 -18.30
N LEU A 35 39.76 -6.54 -18.53
CA LEU A 35 38.30 -6.70 -18.40
C LEU A 35 37.77 -7.72 -19.42
N LEU A 36 38.25 -7.67 -20.66
CA LEU A 36 37.77 -8.55 -21.73
C LEU A 36 38.49 -9.91 -21.78
N ALA A 37 39.63 -10.05 -21.10
CA ALA A 37 40.41 -11.28 -21.11
C ALA A 37 39.64 -12.56 -20.74
N PRO A 38 38.78 -12.58 -19.68
CA PRO A 38 38.02 -13.78 -19.35
C PRO A 38 36.93 -14.09 -20.40
N ILE A 39 36.33 -13.06 -21.00
CA ILE A 39 35.35 -13.24 -22.06
C ILE A 39 36.01 -13.79 -23.31
N LYS A 40 37.17 -13.22 -23.71
CA LYS A 40 37.94 -13.67 -24.83
C LYS A 40 38.41 -15.12 -24.64
N ALA A 41 38.91 -15.45 -23.46
CA ALA A 41 39.30 -16.81 -23.12
C ALA A 41 38.13 -17.82 -23.17
N LEU A 42 36.93 -17.39 -22.82
CA LEU A 42 35.73 -18.23 -22.93
C LEU A 42 35.33 -18.48 -24.39
N VAL A 43 35.48 -17.46 -25.24
CA VAL A 43 35.09 -17.53 -26.67
C VAL A 43 36.09 -18.29 -27.49
N GLU A 44 37.41 -18.06 -27.31
CA GLU A 44 38.48 -18.56 -28.17
C GLU A 44 39.00 -19.95 -27.74
N ASP A 45 38.89 -20.31 -26.47
CA ASP A 45 39.42 -21.56 -25.95
C ASP A 45 38.58 -22.77 -26.35
N PRO A 46 39.08 -23.71 -27.19
CA PRO A 46 38.34 -24.89 -27.62
C PRO A 46 37.93 -25.81 -26.45
N THR A 47 38.72 -25.82 -25.38
CA THR A 47 38.47 -26.67 -24.21
C THR A 47 37.24 -26.22 -23.43
N LYS A 48 36.84 -24.95 -23.56
CA LYS A 48 35.70 -24.34 -22.88
C LYS A 48 34.38 -24.35 -23.70
N LYS A 49 34.34 -25.16 -24.80
CA LYS A 49 33.16 -25.20 -25.68
C LYS A 49 31.85 -25.46 -24.94
N LEU A 50 31.85 -26.40 -23.99
CA LEU A 50 30.65 -26.71 -23.20
C LEU A 50 30.23 -25.51 -22.34
N LEU A 51 31.19 -24.93 -21.60
CA LEU A 51 30.90 -23.76 -20.74
C LEU A 51 30.44 -22.56 -21.57
N ARG A 52 31.06 -22.31 -22.70
CA ARG A 52 30.64 -21.27 -23.65
C ARG A 52 29.20 -21.47 -24.08
N ASN A 53 28.83 -22.67 -24.54
CA ASN A 53 27.46 -22.94 -24.98
C ASN A 53 26.45 -22.78 -23.86
N ILE A 54 26.78 -23.23 -22.65
CA ILE A 54 25.91 -23.03 -21.47
C ILE A 54 25.71 -21.53 -21.21
N VAL A 55 26.81 -20.76 -21.13
CA VAL A 55 26.72 -19.31 -20.82
C VAL A 55 25.94 -18.57 -21.89
N PHE A 56 26.23 -18.81 -23.17
CA PHE A 56 25.54 -18.14 -24.30
C PHE A 56 24.08 -18.59 -24.49
N THR A 57 23.65 -19.67 -23.86
CA THR A 57 22.25 -20.12 -23.87
C THR A 57 21.53 -19.68 -22.61
N VAL A 58 22.11 -19.99 -21.44
CA VAL A 58 21.43 -19.77 -20.16
C VAL A 58 21.30 -18.27 -19.81
N VAL A 59 22.37 -17.49 -20.08
CA VAL A 59 22.35 -16.06 -19.75
C VAL A 59 21.31 -15.30 -20.56
N PRO A 60 21.24 -15.40 -21.91
CA PRO A 60 20.19 -14.72 -22.68
C PRO A 60 18.79 -15.21 -22.35
N LEU A 61 18.59 -16.51 -22.16
CA LEU A 61 17.29 -17.05 -21.78
C LEU A 61 16.86 -16.59 -20.38
N GLY A 62 17.77 -16.56 -19.42
CA GLY A 62 17.52 -16.07 -18.08
C GLY A 62 17.17 -14.59 -18.06
N LEU A 63 17.94 -13.76 -18.76
CA LEU A 63 17.66 -12.34 -18.92
C LEU A 63 16.33 -12.12 -19.64
N GLY A 64 16.07 -12.87 -20.72
CA GLY A 64 14.78 -12.82 -21.41
C GLY A 64 13.60 -13.18 -20.52
N ALA A 65 13.73 -14.20 -19.68
CA ALA A 65 12.69 -14.58 -18.72
C ALA A 65 12.46 -13.51 -17.65
N ILE A 66 13.54 -12.90 -17.15
CA ILE A 66 13.44 -11.79 -16.17
C ILE A 66 12.75 -10.58 -16.84
N VAL A 67 13.19 -10.18 -18.02
CA VAL A 67 12.57 -9.06 -18.75
C VAL A 67 11.10 -9.35 -19.04
N TRP A 68 10.78 -10.57 -19.48
CA TRP A 68 9.40 -11.01 -19.69
C TRP A 68 8.57 -10.85 -18.43
N GLN A 69 9.05 -11.35 -17.30
CA GLN A 69 8.32 -11.31 -16.03
C GLN A 69 8.10 -9.89 -15.50
N VAL A 70 9.13 -9.03 -15.62
CA VAL A 70 9.05 -7.62 -15.21
C VAL A 70 8.16 -6.79 -16.15
N SER A 71 8.14 -7.16 -17.44
CA SER A 71 7.34 -6.46 -18.47
C SER A 71 5.92 -7.01 -18.61
N MET A 72 5.58 -8.09 -17.90
CA MET A 72 4.22 -8.60 -17.94
C MET A 72 3.24 -7.54 -17.45
N PRO A 73 2.20 -7.21 -18.25
CA PRO A 73 1.17 -6.27 -17.80
C PRO A 73 0.46 -6.84 -16.57
N SER A 74 0.33 -6.03 -15.52
CA SER A 74 -0.59 -6.38 -14.45
C SER A 74 -2.01 -6.23 -14.98
N PHE A 75 -2.84 -7.25 -14.80
CA PHE A 75 -4.27 -7.17 -15.12
C PHE A 75 -5.06 -6.43 -14.03
N GLU A 76 -4.38 -5.80 -13.09
CA GLU A 76 -5.00 -4.94 -12.11
C GLU A 76 -5.44 -3.63 -12.75
N ALA A 77 -6.59 -3.14 -12.32
CA ALA A 77 -7.07 -1.83 -12.77
C ALA A 77 -6.02 -0.75 -12.46
N PRO A 78 -5.78 0.20 -13.38
CA PRO A 78 -4.90 1.33 -13.13
C PRO A 78 -5.26 2.05 -11.83
N VAL A 79 -4.24 2.60 -11.15
CA VAL A 79 -4.42 3.30 -9.86
C VAL A 79 -5.47 4.41 -9.98
N GLU A 80 -5.52 5.07 -11.12
CA GLU A 80 -6.43 6.16 -11.43
C GLU A 80 -7.89 5.73 -11.52
N LEU A 81 -8.14 4.45 -11.80
CA LEU A 81 -9.49 3.89 -11.88
C LEU A 81 -9.95 3.25 -10.56
N ARG A 82 -9.11 3.28 -9.54
CA ARG A 82 -9.44 2.68 -8.25
C ARG A 82 -10.32 3.60 -7.43
N SER A 83 -11.35 3.03 -6.86
CA SER A 83 -12.23 3.77 -5.97
C SER A 83 -11.64 3.81 -4.56
N ILE A 84 -11.21 4.99 -4.13
CA ILE A 84 -10.76 5.22 -2.73
C ILE A 84 -11.93 5.08 -1.76
N HIS A 85 -13.12 5.50 -2.21
CA HIS A 85 -14.37 5.35 -1.49
C HIS A 85 -15.33 4.47 -2.28
N PRO A 86 -15.16 3.13 -2.25
CA PRO A 86 -16.06 2.24 -2.96
C PRO A 86 -17.48 2.38 -2.42
N ALA A 87 -18.45 2.22 -3.31
CA ALA A 87 -19.84 2.26 -2.89
C ALA A 87 -20.12 1.19 -1.82
N PRO A 88 -20.79 1.54 -0.71
CA PRO A 88 -21.16 0.57 0.31
C PRO A 88 -22.17 -0.43 -0.28
N PRO A 89 -22.15 -1.69 0.20
CA PRO A 89 -23.19 -2.64 -0.16
C PRO A 89 -24.56 -2.15 0.34
N SER A 90 -25.63 -2.66 -0.24
CA SER A 90 -27.00 -2.29 0.20
C SER A 90 -27.28 -2.70 1.66
N SER A 91 -26.65 -3.77 2.15
CA SER A 91 -26.78 -4.22 3.52
C SER A 91 -25.49 -4.86 4.01
N VAL A 92 -25.27 -4.81 5.32
CA VAL A 92 -24.12 -5.46 5.99
C VAL A 92 -24.62 -6.29 7.17
N LYS A 93 -23.97 -7.43 7.43
CA LYS A 93 -24.14 -8.17 8.67
C LYS A 93 -22.98 -7.79 9.60
N ALA A 94 -23.32 -7.14 10.70
CA ALA A 94 -22.34 -6.70 11.69
C ALA A 94 -22.94 -6.82 13.09
N PHE A 95 -22.11 -7.04 14.10
CA PHE A 95 -22.54 -7.18 15.50
C PHE A 95 -23.70 -8.19 15.68
N GLY A 96 -23.69 -9.27 14.90
CA GLY A 96 -24.72 -10.31 14.91
C GLY A 96 -26.09 -9.93 14.30
N LYS A 97 -26.22 -8.70 13.76
CA LYS A 97 -27.45 -8.18 13.14
C LYS A 97 -27.23 -7.82 11.68
N ARG A 98 -28.30 -7.74 10.91
CA ARG A 98 -28.29 -7.22 9.54
C ARG A 98 -28.76 -5.78 9.53
N PHE A 99 -28.00 -4.92 8.89
CA PHE A 99 -28.32 -3.49 8.72
C PHE A 99 -28.51 -3.20 7.24
N ASP A 100 -29.59 -2.51 6.88
CA ASP A 100 -29.77 -1.94 5.53
C ASP A 100 -29.10 -0.56 5.50
N LEU A 101 -27.96 -0.46 4.81
CA LEU A 101 -27.15 0.76 4.79
C LEU A 101 -27.83 1.92 4.03
N ARG A 102 -28.82 1.63 3.17
CA ARG A 102 -29.56 2.66 2.43
C ARG A 102 -30.49 3.47 3.34
N THR A 103 -30.96 2.85 4.40
CA THR A 103 -31.93 3.44 5.33
C THR A 103 -31.34 3.68 6.73
N LEU A 104 -30.14 3.18 6.98
CA LEU A 104 -29.47 3.33 8.27
C LEU A 104 -29.22 4.80 8.58
N LYS A 105 -29.73 5.23 9.71
CA LYS A 105 -29.49 6.56 10.28
C LYS A 105 -28.84 6.43 11.64
N ASN A 106 -28.00 7.37 11.98
CA ASN A 106 -27.43 7.48 13.31
C ASN A 106 -28.53 7.87 14.31
N PRO A 107 -28.86 7.01 15.28
CA PRO A 107 -29.94 7.29 16.22
C PRO A 107 -29.63 8.47 17.16
N TYR A 108 -28.35 8.81 17.31
CA TYR A 108 -27.92 9.88 18.21
C TYR A 108 -27.92 11.28 17.56
N ARG A 109 -27.98 11.34 16.22
CA ARG A 109 -27.94 12.64 15.50
C ARG A 109 -29.10 13.57 15.86
N VAL A 110 -30.23 13.01 16.16
CA VAL A 110 -31.43 13.78 16.58
C VAL A 110 -31.18 14.51 17.90
N LEU A 111 -30.46 13.87 18.83
CA LEU A 111 -30.16 14.42 20.15
C LEU A 111 -29.30 15.69 20.09
N GLU A 112 -28.52 15.89 19.05
CA GLU A 112 -27.73 17.12 18.87
C GLU A 112 -28.60 18.39 18.97
N LYS A 113 -29.89 18.30 18.57
CA LYS A 113 -30.81 19.40 18.59
C LYS A 113 -31.84 19.29 19.70
N GLU A 114 -32.30 18.08 20.02
CA GLU A 114 -33.38 17.83 20.96
C GLU A 114 -32.92 17.77 22.42
N ASP A 115 -31.71 17.21 22.65
CA ASP A 115 -31.09 17.09 23.97
C ASP A 115 -29.58 17.21 23.86
N PRO A 116 -29.03 18.44 23.75
CA PRO A 116 -27.60 18.67 23.59
C PRO A 116 -26.74 18.16 24.77
N GLU A 117 -27.31 18.08 25.97
CA GLU A 117 -26.61 17.57 27.16
C GLU A 117 -26.41 16.08 27.08
N GLN A 118 -27.46 15.32 26.77
CA GLN A 118 -27.34 13.88 26.50
C GLN A 118 -26.44 13.59 25.30
N PHE A 119 -26.52 14.40 24.25
CA PHE A 119 -25.65 14.25 23.09
C PHE A 119 -24.18 14.42 23.48
N ALA A 120 -23.83 15.42 24.29
CA ALA A 120 -22.47 15.66 24.75
C ALA A 120 -21.92 14.49 25.61
N GLU A 121 -22.80 13.89 26.45
CA GLU A 121 -22.44 12.69 27.23
C GLU A 121 -22.11 11.52 26.31
N LEU A 122 -22.95 11.24 25.32
CA LEU A 122 -22.73 10.16 24.34
C LEU A 122 -21.47 10.39 23.48
N VAL A 123 -21.19 11.63 23.11
CA VAL A 123 -19.93 11.99 22.42
C VAL A 123 -18.73 11.70 23.33
N GLY A 124 -18.85 11.99 24.63
CA GLY A 124 -17.84 11.65 25.63
C GLY A 124 -17.58 10.14 25.74
N GLU A 125 -18.64 9.32 25.71
CA GLU A 125 -18.51 7.86 25.68
C GLU A 125 -17.84 7.39 24.38
N GLY A 126 -18.25 7.95 23.23
CA GLY A 126 -17.60 7.68 21.94
C GLY A 126 -16.12 8.06 21.93
N ALA A 127 -15.75 9.17 22.57
CA ALA A 127 -14.36 9.59 22.71
C ALA A 127 -13.51 8.57 23.51
N LYS A 128 -14.07 7.97 24.56
CA LYS A 128 -13.40 6.91 25.31
C LYS A 128 -13.11 5.69 24.41
N VAL A 129 -14.10 5.29 23.60
CA VAL A 129 -13.92 4.19 22.63
C VAL A 129 -12.83 4.53 21.62
N TYR A 130 -12.85 5.76 21.09
CA TYR A 130 -11.85 6.24 20.12
C TYR A 130 -10.42 6.21 20.72
N ILE A 131 -10.25 6.77 21.91
CA ILE A 131 -8.95 6.81 22.60
C ILE A 131 -8.44 5.39 22.88
N ALA A 132 -9.32 4.47 23.26
CA ALA A 132 -8.92 3.11 23.57
C ALA A 132 -8.51 2.29 22.34
N ASN A 133 -9.10 2.57 21.15
CA ASN A 133 -9.01 1.67 20.01
C ASN A 133 -8.50 2.32 18.71
N CYS A 134 -8.78 3.59 18.46
CA CYS A 134 -8.63 4.22 17.14
C CYS A 134 -7.44 5.19 17.05
N GLN A 135 -7.13 5.90 18.14
CA GLN A 135 -6.12 6.96 18.17
C GLN A 135 -4.72 6.50 17.78
N TYR A 136 -4.37 5.24 18.00
CA TYR A 136 -3.06 4.70 17.65
C TYR A 136 -2.74 4.76 16.15
N CYS A 137 -3.78 4.70 15.34
CA CYS A 137 -3.67 4.87 13.89
C CYS A 137 -4.13 6.26 13.46
N HIS A 138 -5.28 6.73 13.95
CA HIS A 138 -5.94 7.96 13.48
C HIS A 138 -5.49 9.24 14.20
N GLY A 139 -4.62 9.14 15.22
CA GLY A 139 -4.08 10.27 15.96
C GLY A 139 -5.01 10.79 17.06
N ASP A 140 -4.44 11.39 18.08
CA ASP A 140 -5.17 12.03 19.19
C ASP A 140 -5.88 13.32 18.75
N LYS A 141 -5.37 13.95 17.69
CA LYS A 141 -5.97 15.14 17.05
C LYS A 141 -6.92 14.81 15.92
N LEU A 142 -7.23 13.53 15.67
CA LEU A 142 -8.07 13.11 14.55
C LEU A 142 -7.45 13.39 13.16
N ASP A 143 -6.15 13.62 13.10
CA ASP A 143 -5.41 14.08 11.92
C ASP A 143 -4.85 12.94 11.03
N GLY A 144 -5.11 11.68 11.41
CA GLY A 144 -4.57 10.53 10.71
C GLY A 144 -3.08 10.25 10.99
N ALA A 145 -2.47 10.96 11.95
CA ALA A 145 -1.05 10.90 12.27
C ALA A 145 -0.76 10.19 13.60
N GLY A 146 -1.49 9.12 13.89
CA GLY A 146 -1.21 8.28 15.06
C GLY A 146 0.16 7.59 14.98
N PRO A 147 0.68 7.07 16.11
CA PRO A 147 2.01 6.47 16.17
C PRO A 147 2.22 5.30 15.20
N TYR A 148 1.16 4.62 14.77
CA TYR A 148 1.24 3.53 13.78
C TYR A 148 1.00 3.99 12.34
N ALA A 149 0.57 5.24 12.12
CA ALA A 149 0.14 5.72 10.81
C ALA A 149 1.20 5.56 9.71
N GLN A 150 2.48 5.84 10.04
CA GLN A 150 3.58 5.77 9.07
C GLN A 150 3.93 4.33 8.63
N ALA A 151 3.52 3.33 9.39
CA ALA A 151 3.73 1.93 9.04
C ALA A 151 2.60 1.35 8.16
N LEU A 152 1.55 2.14 7.89
CA LEU A 152 0.35 1.69 7.20
C LEU A 152 0.28 2.27 5.78
N ASN A 153 -0.11 1.44 4.83
CA ASN A 153 -0.37 1.85 3.46
C ASN A 153 -1.69 1.19 2.98
N PRO A 154 -2.76 1.94 2.72
CA PRO A 154 -2.84 3.41 2.82
C PRO A 154 -2.74 3.92 4.26
N THR A 155 -2.31 5.17 4.40
CA THR A 155 -2.29 5.86 5.70
C THR A 155 -3.72 6.04 6.23
N PRO A 156 -3.90 6.09 7.57
CA PRO A 156 -5.21 6.36 8.16
C PRO A 156 -5.76 7.70 7.69
N ILE A 157 -7.08 7.74 7.48
CA ILE A 157 -7.76 8.95 7.04
C ILE A 157 -7.66 10.06 8.10
N ASN A 158 -7.48 11.29 7.63
CA ASN A 158 -7.57 12.51 8.43
C ASN A 158 -9.04 12.91 8.59
N PHE A 159 -9.58 12.85 9.82
CA PHE A 159 -10.96 13.23 10.11
C PHE A 159 -11.17 14.75 10.21
N GLN A 160 -10.09 15.55 10.21
CA GLN A 160 -10.17 17.01 10.14
C GLN A 160 -10.33 17.52 8.70
N ASP A 161 -10.08 16.67 7.69
CA ASP A 161 -10.24 17.03 6.30
C ASP A 161 -11.71 17.07 5.92
N VAL A 162 -12.25 18.28 5.91
CA VAL A 162 -13.64 18.54 5.52
C VAL A 162 -13.94 18.16 4.06
N GLY A 163 -12.93 18.13 3.19
CA GLY A 163 -13.06 17.71 1.80
C GLY A 163 -13.39 16.23 1.67
N THR A 164 -13.02 15.43 2.65
CA THR A 164 -13.23 14.00 2.66
C THR A 164 -14.37 13.60 3.60
N ILE A 165 -14.22 13.89 4.90
CA ILE A 165 -15.12 13.31 5.91
C ILE A 165 -16.54 13.90 5.86
N ALA A 166 -16.67 15.18 5.53
CA ALA A 166 -17.97 15.83 5.44
C ALA A 166 -18.82 15.35 4.25
N GLN A 167 -18.21 14.68 3.27
CA GLN A 167 -18.91 14.12 2.11
C GLN A 167 -19.39 12.69 2.34
N LEU A 168 -18.89 12.00 3.38
CA LEU A 168 -19.21 10.62 3.65
C LEU A 168 -20.49 10.49 4.47
N GLN A 169 -21.37 9.62 4.01
CA GLN A 169 -22.60 9.30 4.75
C GLN A 169 -22.27 8.52 6.04
N GLU A 170 -23.04 8.74 7.10
CA GLU A 170 -22.85 8.03 8.38
C GLU A 170 -22.99 6.51 8.24
N SER A 171 -23.87 6.05 7.35
CA SER A 171 -23.99 4.61 7.04
C SER A 171 -22.74 4.04 6.38
N PHE A 172 -22.05 4.83 5.56
CA PHE A 172 -20.73 4.47 5.00
C PHE A 172 -19.69 4.36 6.12
N LEU A 173 -19.63 5.32 7.03
CA LEU A 173 -18.71 5.30 8.17
C LEU A 173 -18.96 4.09 9.06
N PHE A 174 -20.23 3.80 9.36
CA PHE A 174 -20.63 2.61 10.11
C PHE A 174 -20.13 1.34 9.44
N TRP A 175 -20.37 1.19 8.13
CA TRP A 175 -19.89 0.04 7.37
C TRP A 175 -18.36 -0.10 7.44
N ARG A 176 -17.63 1.01 7.22
CA ARG A 176 -16.16 1.00 7.25
C ARG A 176 -15.60 0.63 8.61
N ILE A 177 -16.19 1.12 9.69
CA ILE A 177 -15.79 0.78 11.05
C ILE A 177 -16.12 -0.70 11.32
N ALA A 178 -17.34 -1.12 11.03
CA ALA A 178 -17.77 -2.49 11.34
C ALA A 178 -16.91 -3.55 10.61
N THR A 179 -16.65 -3.36 9.32
CA THR A 179 -16.03 -4.40 8.45
C THR A 179 -14.54 -4.18 8.14
N GLY A 180 -14.00 -3.02 8.46
CA GLY A 180 -12.57 -2.72 8.29
C GLY A 180 -12.04 -2.89 6.86
N GLY A 181 -10.75 -3.17 6.75
CA GLY A 181 -10.08 -3.50 5.49
C GLY A 181 -10.62 -4.76 4.81
N PRO A 182 -10.81 -5.87 5.54
CA PRO A 182 -11.36 -7.11 4.96
C PRO A 182 -12.74 -6.96 4.33
N GLY A 183 -13.53 -5.97 4.77
CA GLY A 183 -14.85 -5.69 4.20
C GLY A 183 -14.84 -4.82 2.95
N LEU A 184 -13.66 -4.46 2.42
CA LEU A 184 -13.56 -3.75 1.16
C LEU A 184 -13.85 -4.66 -0.03
N PRO A 185 -14.59 -4.20 -1.04
CA PRO A 185 -14.78 -4.93 -2.27
C PRO A 185 -13.48 -4.94 -3.12
N SER A 186 -13.42 -5.87 -4.07
CA SER A 186 -12.28 -6.05 -4.97
C SER A 186 -11.91 -4.80 -5.78
N GLU A 187 -12.88 -3.95 -6.06
CA GLU A 187 -12.71 -2.68 -6.78
C GLU A 187 -11.86 -1.66 -6.00
N ALA A 188 -11.72 -1.86 -4.69
CA ALA A 188 -10.85 -1.05 -3.85
C ALA A 188 -9.37 -1.49 -3.90
N ALA A 189 -9.07 -2.63 -4.52
CA ALA A 189 -7.70 -3.10 -4.67
C ALA A 189 -6.84 -2.11 -5.49
N PRO A 190 -5.57 -1.92 -5.16
CA PRO A 190 -4.80 -2.63 -4.15
C PRO A 190 -4.78 -1.93 -2.78
N TRP A 191 -5.73 -1.03 -2.52
CA TRP A 191 -5.83 -0.34 -1.24
C TRP A 191 -6.23 -1.32 -0.13
N ILE A 192 -5.31 -2.21 0.24
CA ILE A 192 -5.51 -3.13 1.34
C ILE A 192 -5.40 -2.32 2.63
N SER A 193 -6.54 -1.90 3.15
CA SER A 193 -6.60 -1.20 4.43
C SER A 193 -6.27 -2.16 5.57
N SER A 194 -5.35 -1.75 6.43
CA SER A 194 -5.02 -2.48 7.67
C SER A 194 -6.01 -2.22 8.80
N MET A 195 -7.09 -1.47 8.55
CA MET A 195 -8.14 -1.21 9.53
C MET A 195 -8.80 -2.52 9.97
N PRO A 196 -8.84 -2.85 11.27
CA PRO A 196 -9.48 -4.05 11.77
C PRO A 196 -11.00 -4.08 11.52
N GLU A 197 -11.58 -5.26 11.51
CA GLU A 197 -13.04 -5.45 11.58
C GLU A 197 -13.52 -5.21 13.01
N TRP A 198 -13.92 -3.99 13.32
CA TRP A 198 -14.27 -3.62 14.70
C TRP A 198 -15.49 -4.34 15.24
N GLN A 199 -16.36 -4.91 14.39
CA GLN A 199 -17.47 -5.76 14.83
C GLN A 199 -17.01 -6.98 15.67
N ASN A 200 -15.73 -7.39 15.56
CA ASN A 200 -15.19 -8.52 16.29
C ASN A 200 -14.62 -8.11 17.68
N PHE A 201 -14.44 -6.81 17.91
CA PHE A 201 -13.82 -6.25 19.11
C PHE A 201 -14.75 -5.35 19.93
N LEU A 202 -15.63 -4.62 19.27
CA LEU A 202 -16.62 -3.75 19.91
C LEU A 202 -17.95 -4.50 20.08
N LYS A 203 -18.72 -4.11 21.13
CA LYS A 203 -20.02 -4.69 21.43
C LYS A 203 -21.14 -3.66 21.20
#